data_674aa10fc747380b2dd090a01a8ef1e6
#
_entry.id   674aa10fc747380b2dd090a01a8ef1e6
#
_cell.length_a   1.000
_cell.length_b   1.000
_cell.length_c   1.000
_cell.angle_alpha   90.00
_cell.angle_beta   90.00
_cell.angle_gamma   90.00
#
_symmetry.space_group_name_H-M   'P 1'
#
loop_
_entity.id
_entity.type
_entity.pdbx_description
1 polymer ?
#
loop_
_entity_poly.entity_id
_entity_poly.type
_entity_poly.pdbx_seq_one_letter_code
_entity_poly.pdbx_strand_id
1 'polypeptide(L)'
;GIEKSYEELLRGRRGVQNLMVDALNRPKGNYADGKYDTVAVAGEHMISSLDKDLQKMGEQLMRNKIGSIVAIEPSTGEILSFVSSPGYDPNLMVGRQRGNNYMALLNDTYKPMFVRPIQAEYPPGSIFKVVNALVAQQFGLINENTYFFCPGGYRYGRQGFMGCTHVHGSIGLKGSITESCNTYYGYTYARMIDQAGMRPVNAYKKWRAAVSAFGIGTALGIDLPGERDGLLPTSDFYTKRFKNDRWGSAFTISLSIGQGEL
;
A
#
# COMPACT_ATOMS: atom_id res chain seq x y z
N GLY A 1 -7.74 -12.90 4.98
CA GLY A 1 -7.36 -13.10 3.59
C GLY A 1 -8.57 -13.40 2.72
N ILE A 2 -8.35 -13.95 1.57
CA ILE A 2 -9.36 -14.30 0.54
C ILE A 2 -10.55 -15.05 1.11
N GLU A 3 -10.32 -16.13 1.85
CA GLU A 3 -11.41 -16.92 2.47
C GLU A 3 -12.35 -16.07 3.36
N LYS A 4 -11.81 -15.08 4.07
CA LYS A 4 -12.63 -14.20 4.90
C LYS A 4 -13.43 -13.22 4.05
N SER A 5 -12.85 -12.67 2.98
CA SER A 5 -13.53 -11.73 2.08
C SER A 5 -14.68 -12.39 1.33
N TYR A 6 -14.49 -13.65 0.97
CA TYR A 6 -15.44 -14.41 0.14
C TYR A 6 -16.13 -15.53 0.91
N GLU A 7 -16.20 -15.44 2.25
CA GLU A 7 -16.78 -16.46 3.13
C GLU A 7 -18.21 -16.84 2.74
N GLU A 8 -19.06 -15.87 2.40
CA GLU A 8 -20.45 -16.12 2.05
C GLU A 8 -20.58 -16.92 0.74
N LEU A 9 -19.70 -16.62 -0.22
CA LEU A 9 -19.66 -17.32 -1.51
C LEU A 9 -19.13 -18.75 -1.34
N LEU A 10 -18.01 -18.88 -0.64
CA LEU A 10 -17.27 -20.15 -0.53
C LEU A 10 -17.93 -21.15 0.43
N ARG A 11 -18.60 -20.67 1.48
CA ARG A 11 -19.17 -21.52 2.52
C ARG A 11 -20.42 -22.27 2.05
N GLY A 12 -21.22 -21.68 1.16
CA GLY A 12 -22.56 -22.19 0.81
C GLY A 12 -23.54 -22.11 1.97
N ARG A 13 -24.58 -22.94 1.94
CA ARG A 13 -25.61 -23.03 2.98
C ARG A 13 -25.60 -24.40 3.63
N ARG A 14 -25.53 -24.41 4.94
CA ARG A 14 -25.63 -25.67 5.71
C ARG A 14 -27.04 -26.22 5.62
N GLY A 15 -27.15 -27.52 5.36
CA GLY A 15 -28.40 -28.26 5.56
C GLY A 15 -28.65 -28.49 7.05
N VAL A 16 -29.89 -28.65 7.40
CA VAL A 16 -30.35 -29.02 8.74
C VAL A 16 -31.23 -30.26 8.61
N GLN A 17 -30.93 -31.30 9.38
CA GLN A 17 -31.72 -32.48 9.52
C GLN A 17 -32.28 -32.55 10.94
N ASN A 18 -33.62 -32.62 11.05
CA ASN A 18 -34.29 -32.71 12.34
C ASN A 18 -34.60 -34.19 12.61
N LEU A 19 -33.98 -34.75 13.65
CA LEU A 19 -34.12 -36.13 14.03
C LEU A 19 -34.91 -36.28 15.32
N MET A 20 -35.81 -37.23 15.36
CA MET A 20 -36.37 -37.72 16.62
C MET A 20 -35.35 -38.58 17.33
N VAL A 21 -35.19 -38.35 18.64
CA VAL A 21 -34.28 -39.16 19.49
C VAL A 21 -35.01 -39.71 20.71
N ASP A 22 -34.58 -40.85 21.20
CA ASP A 22 -35.09 -41.43 22.45
C ASP A 22 -34.41 -40.74 23.69
N ALA A 23 -34.83 -41.17 24.89
CA ALA A 23 -34.30 -40.65 26.16
C ALA A 23 -32.79 -40.87 26.31
N LEU A 24 -32.19 -41.78 25.51
CA LEU A 24 -30.76 -42.04 25.48
C LEU A 24 -30.06 -41.35 24.30
N ASN A 25 -30.72 -40.36 23.67
CA ASN A 25 -30.20 -39.61 22.55
C ASN A 25 -29.88 -40.46 21.29
N ARG A 26 -30.57 -41.58 21.10
CA ARG A 26 -30.43 -42.43 19.91
C ARG A 26 -31.42 -42.03 18.85
N PRO A 27 -31.02 -41.82 17.57
CA PRO A 27 -31.91 -41.48 16.49
C PRO A 27 -33.01 -42.53 16.23
N LYS A 28 -34.25 -42.09 16.10
CA LYS A 28 -35.45 -42.92 15.83
C LYS A 28 -36.08 -42.65 14.47
N GLY A 29 -35.58 -41.71 13.72
CA GLY A 29 -36.08 -41.31 12.42
C GLY A 29 -36.14 -39.80 12.23
N ASN A 30 -36.58 -39.36 11.05
CA ASN A 30 -36.75 -37.95 10.78
C ASN A 30 -37.97 -37.38 11.49
N TYR A 31 -37.86 -36.20 12.06
CA TYR A 31 -38.98 -35.48 12.63
C TYR A 31 -39.94 -35.03 11.52
N ALA A 32 -41.25 -35.28 11.68
CA ALA A 32 -42.32 -34.91 10.76
C ALA A 32 -41.98 -35.29 9.28
N ASP A 33 -41.42 -36.50 9.08
CA ASP A 33 -41.02 -37.04 7.76
C ASP A 33 -40.09 -36.14 6.97
N GLY A 34 -39.24 -35.35 7.69
CA GLY A 34 -38.27 -34.44 7.09
C GLY A 34 -38.87 -33.11 6.60
N LYS A 35 -40.14 -32.79 6.93
CA LYS A 35 -40.79 -31.54 6.51
C LYS A 35 -40.03 -30.25 6.87
N TYR A 36 -39.27 -30.30 7.92
CA TYR A 36 -38.45 -29.16 8.43
C TYR A 36 -36.98 -29.29 8.11
N ASP A 37 -36.60 -30.28 7.34
CA ASP A 37 -35.24 -30.46 6.88
C ASP A 37 -34.92 -29.45 5.78
N THR A 38 -33.70 -28.96 5.75
CA THR A 38 -33.19 -28.11 4.66
C THR A 38 -32.01 -28.80 3.99
N VAL A 39 -31.95 -28.72 2.67
CA VAL A 39 -30.84 -29.31 1.90
C VAL A 39 -29.60 -28.43 2.00
N ALA A 40 -28.45 -29.05 2.14
CA ALA A 40 -27.17 -28.34 2.05
C ALA A 40 -26.93 -27.88 0.62
N VAL A 41 -26.51 -26.65 0.46
CA VAL A 41 -26.10 -26.08 -0.84
C VAL A 41 -24.58 -25.83 -0.77
N ALA A 42 -23.85 -26.43 -1.71
CA ALA A 42 -22.41 -26.22 -1.81
C ALA A 42 -22.07 -24.76 -2.09
N GLY A 43 -20.92 -24.29 -1.61
CA GLY A 43 -20.39 -22.98 -1.98
C GLY A 43 -19.95 -22.94 -3.44
N GLU A 44 -19.73 -21.74 -3.93
CA GLU A 44 -19.29 -21.52 -5.30
C GLU A 44 -17.78 -21.66 -5.43
N HIS A 45 -17.32 -21.92 -6.65
CA HIS A 45 -15.89 -21.90 -6.97
C HIS A 45 -15.43 -20.47 -7.23
N MET A 46 -14.26 -20.12 -6.72
CA MET A 46 -13.61 -18.86 -6.98
C MET A 46 -12.35 -19.08 -7.83
N ILE A 47 -12.22 -18.29 -8.90
CA ILE A 47 -11.00 -18.24 -9.71
C ILE A 47 -10.26 -16.96 -9.34
N SER A 48 -9.02 -17.11 -8.88
CA SER A 48 -8.14 -15.99 -8.55
C SER A 48 -7.28 -15.59 -9.76
N SER A 49 -6.94 -14.31 -9.87
CA SER A 49 -5.98 -13.79 -10.85
C SER A 49 -4.53 -14.16 -10.53
N LEU A 50 -4.26 -14.70 -9.34
CA LEU A 50 -2.90 -15.07 -8.93
C LEU A 50 -2.31 -16.16 -9.84
N ASP A 51 -1.14 -15.86 -10.43
CA ASP A 51 -0.32 -16.84 -11.12
C ASP A 51 0.45 -17.67 -10.09
N LYS A 52 0.19 -18.97 -10.07
CA LYS A 52 0.76 -19.91 -9.09
C LYS A 52 2.28 -19.95 -9.15
N ASP A 53 2.87 -19.93 -10.35
CA ASP A 53 4.31 -20.07 -10.51
C ASP A 53 5.03 -18.78 -10.16
N LEU A 54 4.44 -17.63 -10.52
CA LEU A 54 4.93 -16.31 -10.12
C LEU A 54 4.83 -16.10 -8.61
N GLN A 55 3.73 -16.50 -7.99
CA GLN A 55 3.56 -16.47 -6.53
C GLN A 55 4.64 -17.31 -5.83
N LYS A 56 4.82 -18.55 -6.27
CA LYS A 56 5.84 -19.46 -5.73
C LYS A 56 7.26 -18.91 -5.89
N MET A 57 7.56 -18.34 -7.05
CA MET A 57 8.85 -17.68 -7.29
C MET A 57 9.06 -16.50 -6.34
N GLY A 58 8.05 -15.65 -6.17
CA GLY A 58 8.10 -14.54 -5.23
C GLY A 58 8.33 -14.98 -3.79
N GLU A 59 7.66 -16.03 -3.33
CA GLU A 59 7.86 -16.60 -1.99
C GLU A 59 9.29 -17.15 -1.82
N GLN A 60 9.83 -17.79 -2.83
CA GLN A 60 11.22 -18.28 -2.81
C GLN A 60 12.23 -17.14 -2.73
N LEU A 61 12.04 -16.07 -3.51
CA LEU A 61 12.90 -14.89 -3.49
C LEU A 61 12.85 -14.13 -2.15
N MET A 62 11.71 -14.20 -1.46
CA MET A 62 11.52 -13.58 -0.14
C MET A 62 11.96 -14.45 1.03
N ARG A 63 12.45 -15.66 0.79
CA ARG A 63 12.95 -16.53 1.85
C ARG A 63 14.03 -15.84 2.68
N ASN A 64 13.90 -15.86 4.00
CA ASN A 64 14.78 -15.17 4.97
C ASN A 64 14.83 -13.63 4.83
N LYS A 65 13.80 -13.02 4.24
CA LYS A 65 13.68 -11.57 4.12
C LYS A 65 12.36 -11.08 4.74
N ILE A 66 12.32 -9.82 5.15
CA ILE A 66 11.09 -9.17 5.62
C ILE A 66 10.68 -8.14 4.56
N GLY A 67 9.46 -8.27 4.07
CA GLY A 67 8.95 -7.36 3.05
C GLY A 67 7.80 -7.99 2.25
N SER A 68 7.57 -7.46 1.04
CA SER A 68 6.52 -7.93 0.15
C SER A 68 6.94 -7.86 -1.32
N ILE A 69 6.30 -8.68 -2.14
CA ILE A 69 6.33 -8.57 -3.60
C ILE A 69 4.89 -8.52 -4.08
N VAL A 70 4.58 -7.54 -4.93
CA VAL A 70 3.29 -7.44 -5.62
C VAL A 70 3.57 -7.31 -7.11
N ALA A 71 2.98 -8.19 -7.92
CA ALA A 71 3.00 -8.08 -9.37
C ALA A 71 1.58 -7.80 -9.87
N ILE A 72 1.44 -6.77 -10.68
CA ILE A 72 0.14 -6.29 -11.18
C ILE A 72 0.21 -6.26 -12.71
N GLU A 73 -0.83 -6.78 -13.38
CA GLU A 73 -1.03 -6.58 -14.81
C GLU A 73 -1.54 -5.14 -15.05
N PRO A 74 -0.75 -4.28 -15.70
CA PRO A 74 -1.10 -2.85 -15.77
C PRO A 74 -2.34 -2.56 -16.63
N SER A 75 -2.69 -3.45 -17.54
CA SER A 75 -3.84 -3.26 -18.45
C SER A 75 -5.18 -3.59 -17.80
N THR A 76 -5.21 -4.49 -16.81
CA THR A 76 -6.43 -4.97 -16.16
C THR A 76 -6.51 -4.60 -14.68
N GLY A 77 -5.36 -4.36 -14.03
CA GLY A 77 -5.24 -4.18 -12.58
C GLY A 77 -5.23 -5.49 -11.81
N GLU A 78 -5.24 -6.64 -12.48
CA GLU A 78 -5.19 -7.95 -11.84
C GLU A 78 -3.88 -8.18 -11.09
N ILE A 79 -4.01 -8.69 -9.86
CA ILE A 79 -2.85 -9.04 -9.04
C ILE A 79 -2.40 -10.45 -9.40
N LEU A 80 -1.23 -10.55 -10.03
CA LEU A 80 -0.64 -11.82 -10.46
C LEU A 80 0.20 -12.48 -9.37
N SER A 81 0.77 -11.70 -8.44
CA SER A 81 1.51 -12.21 -7.29
C SER A 81 1.35 -11.28 -6.11
N PHE A 82 1.19 -11.86 -4.90
CA PHE A 82 0.92 -11.12 -3.67
C PHE A 82 1.64 -11.78 -2.49
N VAL A 83 2.91 -11.46 -2.33
CA VAL A 83 3.79 -12.08 -1.34
C VAL A 83 3.96 -11.20 -0.12
N SER A 84 3.73 -11.75 1.05
CA SER A 84 4.05 -11.15 2.35
C SER A 84 5.03 -12.05 3.11
N SER A 85 6.20 -11.52 3.45
CA SER A 85 7.23 -12.29 4.14
C SER A 85 7.67 -11.62 5.45
N PRO A 86 7.90 -12.40 6.53
CA PRO A 86 7.65 -13.83 6.62
C PRO A 86 6.16 -14.16 6.57
N GLY A 87 5.83 -15.28 5.96
CA GLY A 87 4.50 -15.88 6.02
C GLY A 87 4.38 -16.91 7.14
N TYR A 88 3.27 -17.62 7.18
CA TYR A 88 3.04 -18.74 8.10
C TYR A 88 2.35 -19.88 7.36
N ASP A 89 2.46 -21.09 7.88
CA ASP A 89 1.72 -22.25 7.37
C ASP A 89 0.22 -22.11 7.74
N PRO A 90 -0.70 -22.00 6.77
CA PRO A 90 -2.13 -21.89 7.05
C PRO A 90 -2.71 -23.12 7.77
N ASN A 91 -2.05 -24.30 7.68
CA ASN A 91 -2.45 -25.50 8.42
C ASN A 91 -2.35 -25.31 9.94
N LEU A 92 -1.55 -24.39 10.42
CA LEU A 92 -1.51 -24.01 11.85
C LEU A 92 -2.82 -23.42 12.35
N MET A 93 -3.67 -22.92 11.44
CA MET A 93 -4.93 -22.25 11.75
C MET A 93 -6.14 -23.18 11.75
N VAL A 94 -5.92 -24.50 11.69
CA VAL A 94 -6.97 -25.53 11.75
C VAL A 94 -6.81 -26.45 12.94
N GLY A 95 -7.88 -27.19 13.28
CA GLY A 95 -7.87 -28.20 14.33
C GLY A 95 -7.84 -27.64 15.76
N ARG A 96 -7.59 -28.52 16.74
CA ARG A 96 -7.68 -28.20 18.18
C ARG A 96 -6.61 -27.22 18.66
N GLN A 97 -5.45 -27.19 18.01
CA GLN A 97 -4.33 -26.31 18.38
C GLN A 97 -4.43 -24.89 17.80
N ARG A 98 -5.46 -24.61 17.00
CA ARG A 98 -5.66 -23.32 16.35
C ARG A 98 -5.46 -22.13 17.29
N GLY A 99 -6.05 -22.18 18.50
CA GLY A 99 -5.96 -21.07 19.46
C GLY A 99 -4.53 -20.80 19.92
N ASN A 100 -3.79 -21.85 20.27
CA ASN A 100 -2.40 -21.73 20.71
C ASN A 100 -1.50 -21.24 19.56
N ASN A 101 -1.67 -21.82 18.37
CA ASN A 101 -0.92 -21.41 17.16
C ASN A 101 -1.20 -19.95 16.79
N TYR A 102 -2.47 -19.52 16.88
CA TYR A 102 -2.84 -18.11 16.64
C TYR A 102 -2.12 -17.17 17.59
N MET A 103 -2.11 -17.48 18.90
CA MET A 103 -1.42 -16.66 19.89
C MET A 103 0.10 -16.64 19.67
N ALA A 104 0.69 -17.78 19.29
CA ALA A 104 2.11 -17.85 18.95
C ALA A 104 2.46 -16.95 17.74
N LEU A 105 1.67 -17.03 16.66
CA LEU A 105 1.86 -16.21 15.47
C LEU A 105 1.62 -14.71 15.74
N LEU A 106 0.67 -14.37 16.62
CA LEU A 106 0.35 -12.99 17.00
C LEU A 106 1.51 -12.35 17.78
N ASN A 107 2.15 -13.13 18.66
CA ASN A 107 3.25 -12.67 19.51
C ASN A 107 4.63 -12.80 18.85
N ASP A 108 4.70 -13.34 17.64
CA ASP A 108 5.94 -13.45 16.88
C ASP A 108 6.50 -12.06 16.54
N THR A 109 7.77 -11.82 16.86
CA THR A 109 8.47 -10.55 16.60
C THR A 109 8.52 -10.16 15.13
N TYR A 110 8.52 -11.15 14.24
CA TYR A 110 8.52 -10.95 12.79
C TYR A 110 7.12 -10.69 12.21
N LYS A 111 6.06 -10.80 13.04
CA LYS A 111 4.66 -10.52 12.66
C LYS A 111 4.24 -11.21 11.36
N PRO A 112 4.24 -12.55 11.29
CA PRO A 112 3.91 -13.28 10.06
C PRO A 112 2.45 -13.10 9.62
N MET A 113 1.55 -12.74 10.55
CA MET A 113 0.15 -12.44 10.25
C MET A 113 -0.10 -11.04 9.69
N PHE A 114 0.92 -10.18 9.71
CA PHE A 114 0.84 -8.82 9.16
C PHE A 114 0.95 -8.87 7.64
N VAL A 115 -0.12 -8.50 6.94
CA VAL A 115 -0.22 -8.56 5.48
C VAL A 115 0.49 -7.33 4.88
N ARG A 116 1.79 -7.44 4.71
CA ARG A 116 2.67 -6.32 4.33
C ARG A 116 2.25 -5.58 3.06
N PRO A 117 1.83 -6.25 1.99
CA PRO A 117 1.46 -5.56 0.75
C PRO A 117 0.38 -4.49 0.91
N ILE A 118 -0.52 -4.64 1.89
CA ILE A 118 -1.67 -3.74 2.10
C ILE A 118 -1.69 -3.05 3.46
N GLN A 119 -0.82 -3.46 4.39
CA GLN A 119 -0.81 -2.91 5.74
C GLN A 119 0.49 -2.18 6.10
N ALA A 120 1.60 -2.46 5.37
CA ALA A 120 2.86 -1.80 5.66
C ALA A 120 2.94 -0.44 4.98
N GLU A 121 3.35 0.55 5.74
CA GLU A 121 3.57 1.92 5.28
C GLU A 121 5.07 2.17 5.30
N TYR A 122 5.67 2.28 4.10
CA TYR A 122 7.09 2.54 3.93
C TYR A 122 7.30 3.84 3.18
N PRO A 123 8.28 4.69 3.57
CA PRO A 123 8.66 5.83 2.76
C PRO A 123 9.06 5.36 1.35
N PRO A 124 8.45 5.89 0.28
CA PRO A 124 8.73 5.43 -1.08
C PRO A 124 10.14 5.77 -1.54
N GLY A 125 10.78 6.79 -0.96
CA GLY A 125 12.12 7.21 -1.36
C GLY A 125 12.17 7.67 -2.81
N SER A 126 13.31 7.50 -3.46
CA SER A 126 13.60 8.07 -4.79
C SER A 126 12.67 7.61 -5.92
N ILE A 127 11.92 6.52 -5.77
CA ILE A 127 10.91 6.14 -6.77
C ILE A 127 9.78 7.19 -6.87
N PHE A 128 9.51 7.90 -5.77
CA PHE A 128 8.53 8.98 -5.73
C PHE A 128 8.90 10.19 -6.61
N LYS A 129 10.17 10.33 -6.97
CA LYS A 129 10.63 11.37 -7.89
C LYS A 129 9.94 11.32 -9.24
N VAL A 130 9.61 10.14 -9.72
CA VAL A 130 8.85 9.97 -10.98
C VAL A 130 7.46 10.59 -10.85
N VAL A 131 6.77 10.37 -9.74
CA VAL A 131 5.46 10.99 -9.47
C VAL A 131 5.59 12.51 -9.42
N ASN A 132 6.58 13.03 -8.70
CA ASN A 132 6.83 14.48 -8.64
C ASN A 132 7.17 15.07 -10.02
N ALA A 133 7.92 14.35 -10.85
CA ALA A 133 8.22 14.78 -12.22
C ALA A 133 6.96 14.89 -13.08
N LEU A 134 6.09 13.87 -13.03
CA LEU A 134 4.82 13.86 -13.77
C LEU A 134 3.89 15.00 -13.33
N VAL A 135 3.75 15.21 -12.02
CA VAL A 135 2.96 16.31 -11.47
C VAL A 135 3.52 17.67 -11.89
N ALA A 136 4.84 17.85 -11.84
CA ALA A 136 5.47 19.12 -12.24
C ALA A 136 5.35 19.39 -13.73
N GLN A 137 5.41 18.37 -14.59
CA GLN A 137 5.14 18.47 -16.02
C GLN A 137 3.67 18.83 -16.29
N GLN A 138 2.73 18.17 -15.61
CA GLN A 138 1.30 18.47 -15.69
C GLN A 138 0.99 19.93 -15.31
N PHE A 139 1.74 20.49 -14.36
CA PHE A 139 1.62 21.89 -13.96
C PHE A 139 2.36 22.87 -14.89
N GLY A 140 3.05 22.37 -15.93
CA GLY A 140 3.83 23.17 -16.86
C GLY A 140 5.09 23.82 -16.26
N LEU A 141 5.57 23.31 -15.11
CA LEU A 141 6.69 23.87 -14.36
C LEU A 141 8.05 23.33 -14.81
N ILE A 142 8.06 22.14 -15.39
CA ILE A 142 9.24 21.53 -16.02
C ILE A 142 8.84 20.83 -17.31
N ASN A 143 9.82 20.62 -18.19
CA ASN A 143 9.73 19.82 -19.41
C ASN A 143 11.07 19.14 -19.69
N GLU A 144 11.20 18.44 -20.80
CA GLU A 144 12.42 17.71 -21.20
C GLU A 144 13.66 18.61 -21.28
N ASN A 145 13.48 19.91 -21.61
CA ASN A 145 14.53 20.92 -21.75
C ASN A 145 14.77 21.71 -20.47
N THR A 146 14.18 21.31 -19.34
CA THR A 146 14.41 21.97 -18.06
C THR A 146 15.67 21.38 -17.40
N TYR A 147 16.67 22.23 -17.22
CA TYR A 147 17.94 21.89 -16.56
C TYR A 147 18.10 22.67 -15.26
N PHE A 148 18.72 22.00 -14.28
CA PHE A 148 19.20 22.60 -13.04
C PHE A 148 20.65 22.25 -12.81
N PHE A 149 21.40 23.15 -12.19
CA PHE A 149 22.76 22.89 -11.78
C PHE A 149 22.77 22.19 -10.40
N CYS A 150 23.41 21.03 -10.31
CA CYS A 150 23.57 20.27 -9.09
C CYS A 150 25.01 20.35 -8.57
N PRO A 151 25.24 21.12 -7.51
CA PRO A 151 26.56 21.22 -6.87
C PRO A 151 26.85 20.10 -5.84
N GLY A 152 26.12 18.97 -5.91
CA GLY A 152 26.20 17.87 -4.94
C GLY A 152 25.10 17.88 -3.88
N GLY A 153 24.11 18.77 -3.98
CA GLY A 153 22.97 18.85 -3.09
C GLY A 153 22.17 20.13 -3.23
N TYR A 154 20.99 20.15 -2.60
CA TYR A 154 20.05 21.26 -2.61
C TYR A 154 20.02 21.94 -1.24
N ARG A 155 20.26 23.26 -1.21
CA ARG A 155 20.16 24.07 0.01
C ARG A 155 18.75 24.65 0.11
N TYR A 156 18.17 24.62 1.30
CA TYR A 156 16.82 25.15 1.55
C TYR A 156 16.75 25.83 2.93
N GLY A 157 15.86 26.79 3.07
CA GLY A 157 15.77 27.58 4.29
C GLY A 157 17.10 28.24 4.67
N ARG A 158 17.38 28.37 5.97
CA ARG A 158 18.60 29.03 6.45
C ARG A 158 19.83 28.11 6.51
N GLN A 159 19.63 26.85 6.89
CA GLN A 159 20.72 25.89 7.16
C GLN A 159 20.43 24.50 6.58
N GLY A 160 19.27 24.29 5.94
CA GLY A 160 18.90 23.01 5.42
C GLY A 160 19.72 22.61 4.20
N PHE A 161 20.08 21.32 4.13
CA PHE A 161 20.82 20.74 3.01
C PHE A 161 20.35 19.31 2.74
N MET A 162 20.00 19.04 1.49
CA MET A 162 19.63 17.73 1.00
C MET A 162 20.71 17.28 0.00
N GLY A 163 21.59 16.39 0.44
CA GLY A 163 22.72 15.91 -0.35
C GLY A 163 22.33 15.04 -1.52
N CYS A 164 23.14 15.07 -2.58
CA CYS A 164 23.16 14.07 -3.64
C CYS A 164 24.32 13.08 -3.39
N THR A 165 24.32 11.96 -4.12
CA THR A 165 25.41 10.97 -4.06
C THR A 165 26.73 11.54 -4.56
N HIS A 166 26.67 12.46 -5.54
CA HIS A 166 27.82 13.16 -6.10
C HIS A 166 27.39 14.47 -6.77
N VAL A 167 28.34 15.24 -7.30
CA VAL A 167 28.08 16.44 -8.10
C VAL A 167 27.64 16.03 -9.50
N HIS A 168 26.44 16.41 -9.92
CA HIS A 168 25.91 16.06 -11.24
C HIS A 168 26.14 17.16 -12.30
N GLY A 169 26.52 18.40 -11.87
CA GLY A 169 26.61 19.52 -12.78
C GLY A 169 25.26 19.95 -13.36
N SER A 170 25.23 20.36 -14.62
CA SER A 170 23.99 20.70 -15.33
C SER A 170 23.24 19.42 -15.71
N ILE A 171 22.06 19.20 -15.14
CA ILE A 171 21.29 17.97 -15.31
C ILE A 171 19.85 18.27 -15.71
N GLY A 172 19.36 17.57 -16.74
CA GLY A 172 17.98 17.64 -17.23
C GLY A 172 17.11 16.53 -16.66
N LEU A 173 15.82 16.52 -17.03
CA LEU A 173 14.81 15.60 -16.49
C LEU A 173 15.24 14.13 -16.61
N LYS A 174 15.62 13.65 -17.78
CA LYS A 174 16.05 12.26 -17.98
C LYS A 174 17.24 11.90 -17.08
N GLY A 175 18.28 12.73 -17.11
CA GLY A 175 19.46 12.55 -16.24
C GLY A 175 19.10 12.56 -14.76
N SER A 176 18.17 13.42 -14.33
CA SER A 176 17.77 13.52 -12.93
C SER A 176 17.11 12.23 -12.39
N ILE A 177 16.43 11.49 -13.25
CA ILE A 177 15.87 10.16 -12.92
C ILE A 177 16.99 9.12 -12.89
N THR A 178 17.83 9.07 -13.93
CA THR A 178 18.93 8.10 -14.04
C THR A 178 19.90 8.20 -12.88
N GLU A 179 20.33 9.43 -12.53
CA GLU A 179 21.28 9.69 -11.46
C GLU A 179 20.61 9.90 -10.09
N SER A 180 19.29 9.81 -10.04
CA SER A 180 18.52 10.04 -8.82
C SER A 180 18.85 11.36 -8.13
N CYS A 181 18.95 12.46 -8.88
CA CYS A 181 19.45 13.76 -8.41
C CYS A 181 18.47 14.45 -7.44
N ASN A 182 18.81 14.51 -6.16
CA ASN A 182 17.99 15.19 -5.15
C ASN A 182 17.88 16.70 -5.40
N THR A 183 18.94 17.34 -5.91
CA THR A 183 18.93 18.77 -6.24
C THR A 183 17.86 19.12 -7.28
N TYR A 184 17.75 18.31 -8.35
CA TYR A 184 16.74 18.52 -9.38
C TYR A 184 15.34 18.52 -8.79
N TYR A 185 15.05 17.54 -7.95
CA TYR A 185 13.73 17.41 -7.34
C TYR A 185 13.47 18.42 -6.22
N GLY A 186 14.50 18.87 -5.54
CA GLY A 186 14.40 20.01 -4.62
C GLY A 186 13.93 21.29 -5.34
N TYR A 187 14.57 21.64 -6.46
CA TYR A 187 14.14 22.78 -7.29
C TYR A 187 12.74 22.57 -7.89
N THR A 188 12.47 21.38 -8.40
CA THR A 188 11.16 21.05 -8.99
C THR A 188 10.05 21.21 -7.96
N TYR A 189 10.24 20.67 -6.76
CA TYR A 189 9.26 20.76 -5.68
C TYR A 189 9.09 22.18 -5.18
N ALA A 190 10.16 22.93 -5.02
CA ALA A 190 10.10 24.36 -4.65
C ALA A 190 9.28 25.16 -5.67
N ARG A 191 9.48 24.92 -6.99
CA ARG A 191 8.64 25.53 -8.04
C ARG A 191 7.17 25.16 -7.93
N MET A 192 6.84 23.94 -7.48
CA MET A 192 5.44 23.52 -7.29
C MET A 192 4.79 24.19 -6.08
N ILE A 193 5.52 24.38 -4.99
CA ILE A 193 4.96 24.82 -3.71
C ILE A 193 5.07 26.35 -3.52
N ASP A 194 6.20 26.97 -3.92
CA ASP A 194 6.47 28.39 -3.70
C ASP A 194 6.15 29.21 -4.96
N GLN A 195 5.02 28.93 -5.59
CA GLN A 195 4.59 29.63 -6.82
C GLN A 195 4.29 31.12 -6.56
N ALA A 196 4.81 31.99 -7.43
CA ALA A 196 4.48 33.42 -7.40
C ALA A 196 2.96 33.63 -7.52
N GLY A 197 2.40 34.48 -6.68
CA GLY A 197 0.97 34.81 -6.68
C GLY A 197 0.06 33.76 -6.04
N MET A 198 0.61 32.65 -5.52
CA MET A 198 -0.15 31.63 -4.82
C MET A 198 0.39 31.40 -3.41
N ARG A 199 -0.50 31.26 -2.42
CA ARG A 199 -0.08 30.88 -1.08
C ARG A 199 0.45 29.44 -1.08
N PRO A 200 1.58 29.13 -0.43
CA PRO A 200 2.17 27.78 -0.41
C PRO A 200 1.19 26.69 0.04
N VAL A 201 0.33 26.98 1.01
CA VAL A 201 -0.74 26.06 1.46
C VAL A 201 -1.67 25.66 0.31
N ASN A 202 -2.04 26.57 -0.57
CA ASN A 202 -2.91 26.28 -1.70
C ASN A 202 -2.16 25.52 -2.81
N ALA A 203 -0.90 25.87 -3.06
CA ALA A 203 -0.03 25.15 -3.97
C ALA A 203 0.18 23.70 -3.50
N TYR A 204 0.40 23.50 -2.22
CA TYR A 204 0.50 22.19 -1.60
C TYR A 204 -0.80 21.37 -1.75
N LYS A 205 -1.98 21.99 -1.55
CA LYS A 205 -3.27 21.31 -1.77
C LYS A 205 -3.41 20.81 -3.21
N LYS A 206 -2.98 21.61 -4.19
CA LYS A 206 -2.98 21.20 -5.61
C LYS A 206 -2.01 20.06 -5.87
N TRP A 207 -0.78 20.15 -5.36
CA TRP A 207 0.21 19.09 -5.44
C TRP A 207 -0.31 17.79 -4.80
N ARG A 208 -0.86 17.87 -3.59
CA ARG A 208 -1.42 16.72 -2.89
C ARG A 208 -2.54 16.06 -3.68
N ALA A 209 -3.46 16.84 -4.23
CA ALA A 209 -4.56 16.31 -5.05
C ALA A 209 -4.05 15.58 -6.30
N ALA A 210 -3.02 16.14 -6.98
CA ALA A 210 -2.40 15.49 -8.13
C ALA A 210 -1.68 14.20 -7.75
N VAL A 211 -0.99 14.15 -6.61
CA VAL A 211 -0.35 12.94 -6.08
C VAL A 211 -1.39 11.89 -5.67
N SER A 212 -2.47 12.30 -5.01
CA SER A 212 -3.58 11.38 -4.65
C SER A 212 -4.27 10.76 -5.87
N ALA A 213 -4.26 11.44 -7.01
CA ALA A 213 -4.81 10.89 -8.26
C ALA A 213 -4.06 9.64 -8.77
N PHE A 214 -2.83 9.39 -8.28
CA PHE A 214 -2.09 8.14 -8.51
C PHE A 214 -2.45 7.04 -7.49
N GLY A 215 -3.46 7.25 -6.63
CA GLY A 215 -3.83 6.30 -5.57
C GLY A 215 -2.99 6.43 -4.29
N ILE A 216 -2.07 7.38 -4.20
CA ILE A 216 -1.19 7.56 -3.03
C ILE A 216 -1.95 8.30 -1.93
N GLY A 217 -1.95 7.73 -0.72
CA GLY A 217 -2.65 8.30 0.44
C GLY A 217 -4.17 8.15 0.38
N THR A 218 -4.66 7.12 -0.33
CA THR A 218 -6.08 6.76 -0.43
C THR A 218 -6.23 5.25 -0.51
N ALA A 219 -7.35 4.70 0.01
CA ALA A 219 -7.69 3.30 -0.19
C ALA A 219 -7.88 3.02 -1.69
N LEU A 220 -7.30 1.94 -2.18
CA LEU A 220 -7.40 1.50 -3.58
C LEU A 220 -8.63 0.61 -3.81
N GLY A 221 -9.25 0.13 -2.73
CA GLY A 221 -10.43 -0.74 -2.78
C GLY A 221 -10.09 -2.18 -3.13
N ILE A 222 -8.94 -2.68 -2.67
CA ILE A 222 -8.60 -4.09 -2.82
C ILE A 222 -9.63 -4.97 -2.08
N ASP A 223 -9.95 -6.10 -2.65
CA ASP A 223 -10.94 -7.06 -2.12
C ASP A 223 -10.46 -7.86 -0.89
N LEU A 224 -9.32 -7.49 -0.32
CA LEU A 224 -8.79 -8.06 0.91
C LEU A 224 -9.04 -7.14 2.12
N PRO A 225 -9.35 -7.69 3.31
CA PRO A 225 -9.61 -6.87 4.49
C PRO A 225 -8.33 -6.30 5.07
N GLY A 226 -8.42 -5.08 5.60
CA GLY A 226 -7.34 -4.44 6.34
C GLY A 226 -6.38 -3.63 5.49
N GLU A 227 -6.79 -3.22 4.30
CA GLU A 227 -6.07 -2.22 3.51
C GLU A 227 -5.88 -0.93 4.30
N ARG A 228 -4.70 -0.32 4.17
CA ARG A 228 -4.38 1.00 4.70
C ARG A 228 -4.18 1.99 3.56
N ASP A 229 -4.63 3.21 3.78
CA ASP A 229 -4.56 4.29 2.80
C ASP A 229 -3.12 4.74 2.50
N GLY A 230 -2.17 4.40 3.38
CA GLY A 230 -0.85 5.03 3.39
C GLY A 230 -0.90 6.43 3.99
N LEU A 231 0.25 7.11 4.02
CA LEU A 231 0.36 8.45 4.57
C LEU A 231 0.70 9.47 3.48
N LEU A 232 -0.22 10.36 3.19
CA LEU A 232 0.02 11.59 2.42
C LEU A 232 -0.52 12.77 3.23
N PRO A 233 0.33 13.51 3.96
CA PRO A 233 -0.11 14.53 4.91
C PRO A 233 -1.02 15.58 4.27
N THR A 234 -1.99 16.08 5.05
CA THR A 234 -2.83 17.19 4.63
C THR A 234 -2.13 18.52 4.87
N SER A 235 -2.60 19.58 4.20
CA SER A 235 -2.13 20.94 4.51
C SER A 235 -2.37 21.34 5.96
N ASP A 236 -3.47 20.83 6.56
CA ASP A 236 -3.83 21.12 7.95
C ASP A 236 -2.89 20.45 8.95
N PHE A 237 -2.36 19.26 8.60
CA PHE A 237 -1.29 18.62 9.37
C PHE A 237 -0.09 19.57 9.53
N TYR A 238 0.40 20.16 8.43
CA TYR A 238 1.53 21.08 8.47
C TYR A 238 1.18 22.42 9.13
N THR A 239 -0.02 22.95 8.89
CA THR A 239 -0.49 24.19 9.53
C THR A 239 -0.55 24.02 11.06
N LYS A 240 -1.02 22.89 11.56
CA LYS A 240 -1.00 22.56 13.00
C LYS A 240 0.42 22.37 13.52
N ARG A 241 1.26 21.62 12.79
CA ARG A 241 2.65 21.34 13.18
C ARG A 241 3.49 22.60 13.29
N PHE A 242 3.35 23.52 12.34
CA PHE A 242 4.12 24.78 12.32
C PHE A 242 3.39 25.97 12.97
N LYS A 243 2.17 25.74 13.48
CA LYS A 243 1.34 26.74 14.17
C LYS A 243 1.04 27.99 13.34
N ASN A 244 1.12 27.90 12.04
CA ASN A 244 0.78 28.95 11.07
C ASN A 244 0.63 28.34 9.66
N ASP A 245 0.11 29.13 8.73
CA ASP A 245 -0.12 28.74 7.35
C ASP A 245 0.89 29.35 6.35
N ARG A 246 2.00 29.89 6.85
CA ARG A 246 3.07 30.54 6.07
C ARG A 246 4.26 29.62 5.80
N TRP A 247 4.08 28.29 6.07
CA TRP A 247 5.09 27.31 5.71
C TRP A 247 5.17 27.15 4.17
N GLY A 248 6.37 26.96 3.63
CA GLY A 248 6.61 26.75 2.20
C GLY A 248 7.37 25.44 1.95
N SER A 249 7.93 25.32 0.74
CA SER A 249 8.66 24.13 0.31
C SER A 249 9.79 23.70 1.27
N ALA A 250 10.48 24.65 1.87
CA ALA A 250 11.59 24.37 2.79
C ALA A 250 11.19 23.51 4.00
N PHE A 251 9.92 23.57 4.42
CA PHE A 251 9.40 22.81 5.55
C PHE A 251 8.97 21.39 5.19
N THR A 252 8.73 21.14 3.91
CA THR A 252 8.19 19.88 3.38
C THR A 252 9.08 19.29 2.28
N ILE A 253 10.32 19.76 2.17
CA ILE A 253 11.23 19.45 1.07
C ILE A 253 11.56 17.96 0.95
N SER A 254 11.51 17.20 2.04
CA SER A 254 11.69 15.75 2.06
C SER A 254 10.70 15.02 1.17
N LEU A 255 9.49 15.57 0.98
CA LEU A 255 8.47 15.03 0.08
C LEU A 255 8.92 15.06 -1.38
N SER A 256 9.86 15.94 -1.74
CA SER A 256 10.43 16.01 -3.09
C SER A 256 11.09 14.70 -3.52
N ILE A 257 11.61 13.94 -2.57
CA ILE A 257 12.35 12.68 -2.76
C ILE A 257 11.68 11.47 -2.11
N GLY A 258 10.40 11.60 -1.74
CA GLY A 258 9.63 10.49 -1.16
C GLY A 258 10.06 10.10 0.26
N GLN A 259 10.49 11.07 1.05
CA GLN A 259 10.91 10.90 2.44
C GLN A 259 10.13 11.84 3.37
N GLY A 260 10.44 11.82 4.64
CA GLY A 260 9.76 12.62 5.64
C GLY A 260 8.48 11.96 6.12
N GLU A 261 7.35 12.60 5.89
CA GLU A 261 6.04 12.14 6.34
C GLU A 261 5.26 11.36 5.25
N LEU A 262 5.94 10.87 4.21
CA LEU A 262 5.35 9.96 3.22
C LEU A 262 5.54 8.51 3.63
#